data_094efb0db816213438d4a8856062b584
#
_entry.id   094efb0db816213438d4a8856062b584
#
_cell.length_a   1.000
_cell.length_b   1.000
_cell.length_c   1.000
_cell.angle_alpha   90.00
_cell.angle_beta   90.00
_cell.angle_gamma   90.00
#
_symmetry.space_group_name_H-M   'P 1'
#
loop_
_entity.id
_entity.type
_entity.pdbx_description
1 polymer ?
#
loop_
_entity_poly.entity_id
_entity_poly.type
_entity_poly.pdbx_seq_one_letter_code
_entity_poly.pdbx_strand_id
1 'polypeptide(L)'
;MSAEYTPNNEPDVSFNLPESSPAIIKVIGVGGGGNAVNHMYREGIHDVSFALCNTDRQALEASPVPFKLQLGKEGLGAGNNPEKAREKAEESIDAIRSMLDDGNTRMVFVTAGMGGGTGTGAAPIIARESKNMGILTVGIVTIPFRFEGNVKIDQALDGVEEIAREVDALLVINNERLREIYPDLTILSAFGKADDTLSIAARSIAEIITTRGTINIDFNDVCMALKDGGVAIISTGYGEGENRVHTAIQDALHSPLLNNNDIFNSKKVLLSISFSAEKEGETLMMDEMNEVNDFMSHFSPSVVTKWGLSTDSSLGKKVKVTVLASGFGVDTLPGMEEKHLAEQAARSEEDDMKEEKRNQRRRKFYTGDNEPTPTKHRYKIYQFSTDDLDNDNVIAMVETTPTYKRSLEVLNAIKRKSTGMEDTVVGTDDAGGVTPIVFS
;
A
#
# COMPACT_ATOMS: atom_id res chain seq x y z
N MET A 1 -6.41 -52.41 65.13
CA MET A 1 -6.93 -51.06 64.77
C MET A 1 -6.09 -50.56 63.59
N SER A 2 -6.58 -50.77 62.37
CA SER A 2 -5.98 -50.34 61.12
C SER A 2 -6.64 -49.01 60.76
N ALA A 3 -5.80 -47.98 60.67
CA ALA A 3 -6.23 -46.64 60.20
C ALA A 3 -6.36 -46.66 58.67
N GLU A 4 -7.58 -46.41 58.21
CA GLU A 4 -7.88 -46.20 56.77
C GLU A 4 -7.32 -44.84 56.35
N TYR A 5 -6.51 -44.88 55.30
CA TYR A 5 -5.95 -43.71 54.59
C TYR A 5 -7.02 -43.24 53.60
N THR A 6 -7.58 -42.06 53.82
CA THR A 6 -8.46 -41.37 52.83
C THR A 6 -7.57 -40.52 51.92
N PRO A 7 -7.63 -40.68 50.58
CA PRO A 7 -6.87 -39.83 49.70
C PRO A 7 -7.47 -38.40 49.64
N ASN A 8 -6.63 -37.40 49.81
CA ASN A 8 -6.96 -36.00 49.68
C ASN A 8 -7.46 -35.74 48.26
N ASN A 9 -8.70 -35.22 48.17
CA ASN A 9 -9.23 -34.57 46.98
C ASN A 9 -8.47 -33.25 46.78
N GLU A 10 -7.44 -33.26 45.95
CA GLU A 10 -6.93 -32.02 45.37
C GLU A 10 -7.97 -31.54 44.34
N PRO A 11 -8.34 -30.26 44.34
CA PRO A 11 -9.23 -29.75 43.29
C PRO A 11 -8.50 -29.81 41.95
N ASP A 12 -9.08 -30.54 41.02
CA ASP A 12 -8.63 -30.61 39.65
C ASP A 12 -8.83 -29.23 39.01
N VAL A 13 -7.78 -28.40 39.05
CA VAL A 13 -7.77 -27.09 38.43
C VAL A 13 -7.55 -27.31 36.94
N SER A 14 -8.63 -27.61 36.21
CA SER A 14 -8.58 -27.59 34.76
C SER A 14 -8.39 -26.15 34.29
N PHE A 15 -7.18 -25.80 33.91
CA PHE A 15 -6.93 -24.60 33.13
C PHE A 15 -7.54 -24.81 31.74
N ASN A 16 -8.78 -24.40 31.56
CA ASN A 16 -9.35 -24.19 30.23
C ASN A 16 -8.63 -22.97 29.63
N LEU A 17 -7.47 -23.19 29.03
CA LEU A 17 -6.90 -22.24 28.09
C LEU A 17 -7.89 -22.14 26.92
N PRO A 18 -8.30 -20.94 26.50
CA PRO A 18 -9.10 -20.81 25.30
C PRO A 18 -8.33 -21.46 24.15
N GLU A 19 -8.97 -22.38 23.43
CA GLU A 19 -8.36 -23.20 22.38
C GLU A 19 -7.81 -22.38 21.20
N SER A 20 -8.17 -21.08 21.09
CA SER A 20 -7.55 -20.10 20.18
C SER A 20 -7.74 -18.69 20.73
N SER A 21 -6.72 -17.85 20.63
CA SER A 21 -6.90 -16.41 20.83
C SER A 21 -7.89 -15.89 19.79
N PRO A 22 -8.84 -15.01 20.16
CA PRO A 22 -9.78 -14.47 19.18
C PRO A 22 -9.05 -13.71 18.10
N ALA A 23 -9.42 -13.96 16.83
CA ALA A 23 -8.80 -13.32 15.68
C ALA A 23 -8.95 -11.79 15.75
N ILE A 24 -7.82 -11.07 15.65
CA ILE A 24 -7.81 -9.60 15.62
C ILE A 24 -7.91 -9.04 14.20
N ILE A 25 -7.76 -9.89 13.19
CA ILE A 25 -7.83 -9.55 11.77
C ILE A 25 -9.12 -10.13 11.19
N LYS A 26 -9.85 -9.32 10.45
CA LYS A 26 -11.03 -9.74 9.69
C LYS A 26 -10.88 -9.44 8.22
N VAL A 27 -11.15 -10.42 7.36
CA VAL A 27 -11.18 -10.25 5.90
C VAL A 27 -12.62 -10.25 5.43
N ILE A 28 -13.02 -9.17 4.75
CA ILE A 28 -14.37 -8.98 4.24
C ILE A 28 -14.33 -8.97 2.72
N GLY A 29 -14.96 -9.97 2.11
CA GLY A 29 -15.14 -10.04 0.66
C GLY A 29 -16.41 -9.32 0.23
N VAL A 30 -16.28 -8.33 -0.66
CA VAL A 30 -17.41 -7.53 -1.13
C VAL A 30 -17.69 -7.82 -2.61
N GLY A 31 -18.89 -8.28 -2.91
CA GLY A 31 -19.29 -8.64 -4.27
C GLY A 31 -18.39 -9.72 -4.86
N GLY A 32 -17.80 -9.46 -6.03
CA GLY A 32 -16.85 -10.36 -6.70
C GLY A 32 -15.60 -10.70 -5.87
N GLY A 33 -15.17 -9.80 -4.99
CA GLY A 33 -14.05 -10.05 -4.05
C GLY A 33 -14.32 -11.19 -3.05
N GLY A 34 -15.57 -11.64 -2.94
CA GLY A 34 -15.94 -12.81 -2.16
C GLY A 34 -15.27 -14.11 -2.64
N ASN A 35 -14.93 -14.22 -3.93
CA ASN A 35 -14.23 -15.41 -4.45
C ASN A 35 -12.84 -15.56 -3.86
N ALA A 36 -12.08 -14.46 -3.78
CA ALA A 36 -10.78 -14.45 -3.13
C ALA A 36 -10.88 -14.85 -1.64
N VAL A 37 -11.91 -14.35 -0.93
CA VAL A 37 -12.15 -14.72 0.46
C VAL A 37 -12.57 -16.20 0.60
N ASN A 38 -13.34 -16.73 -0.32
CA ASN A 38 -13.63 -18.17 -0.37
C ASN A 38 -12.36 -19.01 -0.52
N HIS A 39 -11.40 -18.54 -1.31
CA HIS A 39 -10.11 -19.19 -1.49
C HIS A 39 -9.29 -19.13 -0.20
N MET A 40 -9.14 -17.94 0.39
CA MET A 40 -8.44 -17.74 1.67
C MET A 40 -9.02 -18.62 2.80
N TYR A 41 -10.34 -18.72 2.87
CA TYR A 41 -11.02 -19.55 3.85
C TYR A 41 -10.71 -21.04 3.69
N ARG A 42 -10.68 -21.54 2.44
CA ARG A 42 -10.32 -22.95 2.16
C ARG A 42 -8.87 -23.26 2.44
N GLU A 43 -7.97 -22.31 2.22
CA GLU A 43 -6.55 -22.45 2.51
C GLU A 43 -6.22 -22.40 4.01
N GLY A 44 -7.16 -21.92 4.84
CA GLY A 44 -7.02 -21.90 6.29
C GLY A 44 -5.93 -20.93 6.78
N ILE A 45 -6.09 -19.63 6.51
CA ILE A 45 -5.21 -18.63 7.12
C ILE A 45 -5.48 -18.56 8.62
N HIS A 46 -4.46 -18.79 9.43
CA HIS A 46 -4.58 -18.78 10.89
C HIS A 46 -4.80 -17.38 11.46
N ASP A 47 -5.52 -17.31 12.58
CA ASP A 47 -5.77 -16.07 13.35
C ASP A 47 -6.49 -14.97 12.56
N VAL A 48 -7.26 -15.35 11.52
CA VAL A 48 -8.05 -14.46 10.69
C VAL A 48 -9.51 -14.91 10.68
N SER A 49 -10.43 -13.97 10.87
CA SER A 49 -11.89 -14.20 10.68
C SER A 49 -12.33 -13.73 9.30
N PHE A 50 -13.33 -14.40 8.74
CA PHE A 50 -13.81 -14.15 7.38
C PHE A 50 -15.28 -13.77 7.36
N ALA A 51 -15.64 -12.79 6.51
CA ALA A 51 -17.00 -12.38 6.26
C ALA A 51 -17.23 -12.09 4.78
N LEU A 52 -18.45 -12.26 4.31
CA LEU A 52 -18.86 -11.89 2.95
C LEU A 52 -20.00 -10.90 2.98
N CYS A 53 -19.90 -9.87 2.16
CA CYS A 53 -20.95 -8.89 1.91
C CYS A 53 -21.33 -8.88 0.43
N ASN A 54 -22.60 -9.12 0.12
CA ASN A 54 -23.06 -9.10 -1.26
C ASN A 54 -24.51 -8.61 -1.37
N THR A 55 -24.85 -7.98 -2.48
CA THR A 55 -26.23 -7.65 -2.84
C THR A 55 -26.98 -8.83 -3.46
N ASP A 56 -26.25 -9.89 -3.84
CA ASP A 56 -26.77 -11.12 -4.44
C ASP A 56 -26.79 -12.26 -3.41
N ARG A 57 -27.99 -12.74 -3.08
CA ARG A 57 -28.19 -13.81 -2.12
C ARG A 57 -27.66 -15.16 -2.62
N GLN A 58 -27.82 -15.46 -3.91
CA GLN A 58 -27.35 -16.74 -4.45
C GLN A 58 -25.84 -16.87 -4.34
N ALA A 59 -25.09 -15.78 -4.62
CA ALA A 59 -23.65 -15.75 -4.46
C ALA A 59 -23.22 -15.97 -2.99
N LEU A 60 -23.96 -15.42 -2.04
CA LEU A 60 -23.72 -15.66 -0.60
C LEU A 60 -23.99 -17.11 -0.21
N GLU A 61 -25.10 -17.69 -0.66
CA GLU A 61 -25.49 -19.07 -0.33
C GLU A 61 -24.48 -20.10 -0.85
N ALA A 62 -23.88 -19.85 -2.03
CA ALA A 62 -22.89 -20.72 -2.64
C ALA A 62 -21.51 -20.71 -1.95
N SER A 63 -21.25 -19.76 -1.07
CA SER A 63 -19.97 -19.60 -0.38
C SER A 63 -19.79 -20.56 0.79
N PRO A 64 -18.57 -21.08 1.06
CA PRO A 64 -18.24 -21.86 2.26
C PRO A 64 -18.02 -20.99 3.51
N VAL A 65 -17.83 -19.67 3.37
CA VAL A 65 -17.58 -18.75 4.49
C VAL A 65 -18.82 -18.71 5.41
N PRO A 66 -18.66 -18.89 6.73
CA PRO A 66 -19.81 -19.00 7.62
C PRO A 66 -20.55 -17.69 7.84
N PHE A 67 -19.81 -16.57 7.90
CA PHE A 67 -20.44 -15.26 8.13
C PHE A 67 -20.76 -14.56 6.79
N LYS A 68 -22.05 -14.30 6.59
CA LYS A 68 -22.59 -13.75 5.34
C LYS A 68 -23.54 -12.60 5.63
N LEU A 69 -23.31 -11.46 5.03
CA LEU A 69 -24.17 -10.29 5.13
C LEU A 69 -24.77 -9.94 3.76
N GLN A 70 -26.07 -10.08 3.63
CA GLN A 70 -26.79 -9.57 2.47
C GLN A 70 -26.96 -8.06 2.59
N LEU A 71 -26.53 -7.31 1.57
CA LEU A 71 -26.71 -5.87 1.47
C LEU A 71 -28.03 -5.57 0.76
N GLY A 72 -28.89 -4.80 1.44
CA GLY A 72 -30.25 -4.52 0.99
C GLY A 72 -31.19 -5.71 1.18
N LYS A 73 -32.50 -5.48 0.98
CA LYS A 73 -33.56 -6.44 1.30
C LYS A 73 -33.84 -7.45 0.20
N GLU A 74 -33.64 -7.09 -1.06
CA GLU A 74 -34.11 -7.85 -2.21
C GLU A 74 -33.28 -9.09 -2.55
N GLY A 75 -31.94 -9.04 -2.38
CA GLY A 75 -31.04 -10.15 -2.70
C GLY A 75 -30.85 -10.45 -4.20
N LEU A 76 -31.25 -9.52 -5.08
CA LEU A 76 -31.23 -9.68 -6.54
C LEU A 76 -29.98 -9.14 -7.22
N GLY A 77 -28.95 -8.78 -6.44
CA GLY A 77 -27.74 -8.15 -6.96
C GLY A 77 -27.91 -6.66 -7.25
N ALA A 78 -26.84 -6.01 -7.70
CA ALA A 78 -26.82 -4.58 -8.07
C ALA A 78 -26.95 -4.31 -9.57
N GLY A 79 -26.96 -5.34 -10.42
CA GLY A 79 -27.09 -5.19 -11.87
C GLY A 79 -25.95 -4.39 -12.51
N ASN A 80 -24.72 -4.56 -12.04
CA ASN A 80 -23.53 -3.82 -12.46
C ASN A 80 -23.63 -2.28 -12.28
N ASN A 81 -24.45 -1.83 -11.33
CA ASN A 81 -24.63 -0.41 -11.01
C ASN A 81 -24.09 -0.12 -9.59
N PRO A 82 -22.98 0.65 -9.47
CA PRO A 82 -22.38 1.01 -8.18
C PRO A 82 -23.29 1.84 -7.29
N GLU A 83 -24.04 2.81 -7.84
CA GLU A 83 -24.95 3.66 -7.07
C GLU A 83 -26.02 2.82 -6.37
N LYS A 84 -26.61 1.85 -7.10
CA LYS A 84 -27.57 0.92 -6.52
C LYS A 84 -26.97 0.03 -5.42
N ALA A 85 -25.70 -0.35 -5.57
CA ALA A 85 -24.99 -1.11 -4.53
C ALA A 85 -24.66 -0.24 -3.31
N ARG A 86 -24.32 1.02 -3.52
CA ARG A 86 -24.10 2.02 -2.48
C ARG A 86 -25.37 2.21 -1.64
N GLU A 87 -26.50 2.49 -2.30
CA GLU A 87 -27.80 2.63 -1.62
C GLU A 87 -28.10 1.40 -0.74
N LYS A 88 -27.92 0.18 -1.28
CA LYS A 88 -28.13 -1.06 -0.52
C LYS A 88 -27.15 -1.22 0.67
N ALA A 89 -25.92 -0.77 0.53
CA ALA A 89 -24.96 -0.78 1.63
C ALA A 89 -25.33 0.26 2.71
N GLU A 90 -25.76 1.46 2.30
CA GLU A 90 -26.27 2.49 3.23
C GLU A 90 -27.52 2.01 4.00
N GLU A 91 -28.45 1.31 3.34
CA GLU A 91 -29.60 0.66 4.01
C GLU A 91 -29.18 -0.40 5.04
N SER A 92 -27.97 -0.93 4.91
CA SER A 92 -27.45 -2.03 5.73
C SER A 92 -26.41 -1.59 6.76
N ILE A 93 -26.25 -0.29 7.01
CA ILE A 93 -25.18 0.25 7.88
C ILE A 93 -25.19 -0.38 9.28
N ASP A 94 -26.34 -0.53 9.90
CA ASP A 94 -26.42 -1.11 11.25
C ASP A 94 -25.97 -2.57 11.28
N ALA A 95 -26.25 -3.33 10.22
CA ALA A 95 -25.79 -4.71 10.08
C ALA A 95 -24.28 -4.76 9.80
N ILE A 96 -23.74 -3.81 9.01
CA ILE A 96 -22.30 -3.68 8.75
C ILE A 96 -21.57 -3.37 10.07
N ARG A 97 -22.05 -2.40 10.85
CA ARG A 97 -21.48 -2.06 12.16
C ARG A 97 -21.52 -3.25 13.11
N SER A 98 -22.65 -3.95 13.18
CA SER A 98 -22.77 -5.14 14.02
C SER A 98 -21.82 -6.27 13.61
N MET A 99 -21.51 -6.42 12.31
CA MET A 99 -20.51 -7.36 11.82
C MET A 99 -19.09 -6.98 12.24
N LEU A 100 -18.79 -5.68 12.28
CA LEU A 100 -17.49 -5.14 12.65
C LEU A 100 -17.26 -5.13 14.16
N ASP A 101 -18.30 -4.92 14.95
CA ASP A 101 -18.27 -4.80 16.42
C ASP A 101 -18.37 -6.18 17.10
N ASP A 102 -17.34 -7.00 16.91
CA ASP A 102 -17.21 -8.31 17.58
C ASP A 102 -16.36 -8.26 18.86
N GLY A 103 -15.92 -7.07 19.26
CA GLY A 103 -15.09 -6.83 20.45
C GLY A 103 -13.60 -7.18 20.26
N ASN A 104 -13.21 -7.90 19.22
CA ASN A 104 -11.86 -8.41 19.02
C ASN A 104 -11.18 -7.82 17.79
N THR A 105 -11.91 -7.52 16.73
CA THR A 105 -11.37 -7.02 15.46
C THR A 105 -10.65 -5.68 15.64
N ARG A 106 -9.37 -5.62 15.25
CA ARG A 106 -8.50 -4.44 15.28
C ARG A 106 -8.07 -4.02 13.88
N MET A 107 -8.14 -4.93 12.92
CA MET A 107 -7.78 -4.70 11.53
C MET A 107 -8.78 -5.36 10.61
N VAL A 108 -9.15 -4.66 9.55
CA VAL A 108 -10.06 -5.15 8.52
C VAL A 108 -9.40 -5.04 7.16
N PHE A 109 -9.40 -6.14 6.42
CA PHE A 109 -9.17 -6.14 4.98
C PHE A 109 -10.49 -6.09 4.26
N VAL A 110 -10.71 -5.06 3.44
CA VAL A 110 -11.87 -4.98 2.54
C VAL A 110 -11.41 -5.38 1.15
N THR A 111 -11.80 -6.58 0.70
CA THR A 111 -11.43 -7.08 -0.62
C THR A 111 -12.55 -6.93 -1.61
N ALA A 112 -12.27 -6.29 -2.77
CA ALA A 112 -13.28 -6.06 -3.79
C ALA A 112 -12.69 -6.10 -5.20
N GLY A 113 -13.44 -6.65 -6.16
CA GLY A 113 -13.19 -6.44 -7.57
C GLY A 113 -13.89 -5.15 -8.01
N MET A 114 -13.10 -4.17 -8.46
CA MET A 114 -13.62 -2.89 -8.96
C MET A 114 -14.15 -3.02 -10.39
N GLY A 115 -15.04 -2.10 -10.80
CA GLY A 115 -15.68 -2.10 -12.12
C GLY A 115 -16.99 -2.90 -12.18
N GLY A 116 -17.37 -3.60 -11.09
CA GLY A 116 -18.69 -4.20 -10.92
C GLY A 116 -19.63 -3.33 -10.09
N GLY A 117 -20.87 -3.75 -9.89
CA GLY A 117 -21.83 -3.00 -9.06
C GLY A 117 -21.45 -3.07 -7.57
N THR A 118 -21.51 -4.29 -6.99
CA THR A 118 -21.40 -4.46 -5.53
C THR A 118 -20.03 -4.10 -5.00
N GLY A 119 -18.93 -4.59 -5.63
CA GLY A 119 -17.57 -4.28 -5.18
C GLY A 119 -17.29 -2.78 -5.19
N THR A 120 -17.60 -2.13 -6.32
CA THR A 120 -17.32 -0.69 -6.52
C THR A 120 -18.16 0.20 -5.59
N GLY A 121 -19.45 -0.09 -5.44
CA GLY A 121 -20.36 0.78 -4.67
C GLY A 121 -20.42 0.50 -3.17
N ALA A 122 -20.32 -0.77 -2.75
CA ALA A 122 -20.48 -1.11 -1.34
C ALA A 122 -19.17 -1.17 -0.55
N ALA A 123 -18.01 -1.47 -1.21
CA ALA A 123 -16.76 -1.56 -0.49
C ALA A 123 -16.32 -0.25 0.17
N PRO A 124 -16.46 0.94 -0.46
CA PRO A 124 -16.16 2.22 0.20
C PRO A 124 -17.01 2.45 1.45
N ILE A 125 -18.30 2.06 1.44
CA ILE A 125 -19.20 2.22 2.58
C ILE A 125 -18.75 1.35 3.76
N ILE A 126 -18.42 0.09 3.49
CA ILE A 126 -17.92 -0.85 4.51
C ILE A 126 -16.58 -0.36 5.07
N ALA A 127 -15.69 0.14 4.21
CA ALA A 127 -14.41 0.70 4.63
C ALA A 127 -14.59 1.94 5.52
N ARG A 128 -15.48 2.86 5.13
CA ARG A 128 -15.83 4.04 5.91
C ARG A 128 -16.33 3.69 7.31
N GLU A 129 -17.25 2.74 7.41
CA GLU A 129 -17.79 2.32 8.71
C GLU A 129 -16.70 1.67 9.59
N SER A 130 -15.83 0.85 9.00
CA SER A 130 -14.69 0.25 9.71
C SER A 130 -13.72 1.31 10.25
N LYS A 131 -13.34 2.29 9.41
CA LYS A 131 -12.45 3.39 9.79
C LYS A 131 -13.07 4.29 10.86
N ASN A 132 -14.38 4.59 10.76
CA ASN A 132 -15.12 5.38 11.75
C ASN A 132 -15.17 4.70 13.14
N MET A 133 -15.11 3.38 13.18
CA MET A 133 -15.03 2.60 14.43
C MET A 133 -13.59 2.53 14.98
N GLY A 134 -12.62 3.18 14.34
CA GLY A 134 -11.21 3.20 14.76
C GLY A 134 -10.45 1.91 14.46
N ILE A 135 -10.97 1.06 13.59
CA ILE A 135 -10.33 -0.17 13.14
C ILE A 135 -9.37 0.17 11.99
N LEU A 136 -8.14 -0.36 12.04
CA LEU A 136 -7.20 -0.22 10.92
C LEU A 136 -7.80 -0.85 9.66
N THR A 137 -8.09 -0.04 8.66
CA THR A 137 -8.84 -0.46 7.47
C THR A 137 -7.93 -0.45 6.24
N VAL A 138 -7.77 -1.61 5.63
CA VAL A 138 -6.94 -1.79 4.43
C VAL A 138 -7.80 -2.30 3.28
N GLY A 139 -7.83 -1.55 2.19
CA GLY A 139 -8.45 -1.98 0.94
C GLY A 139 -7.48 -2.84 0.13
N ILE A 140 -7.96 -3.98 -0.39
CA ILE A 140 -7.22 -4.79 -1.36
C ILE A 140 -8.15 -5.01 -2.56
N VAL A 141 -7.88 -4.29 -3.64
CA VAL A 141 -8.81 -4.23 -4.77
C VAL A 141 -8.16 -4.61 -6.08
N THR A 142 -8.95 -5.15 -7.02
CA THR A 142 -8.49 -5.45 -8.37
C THR A 142 -9.11 -4.51 -9.39
N ILE A 143 -8.30 -4.10 -10.38
CA ILE A 143 -8.76 -3.43 -11.60
C ILE A 143 -8.96 -4.50 -12.68
N PRO A 144 -10.08 -4.45 -13.43
CA PRO A 144 -10.44 -5.48 -14.42
C PRO A 144 -9.42 -5.60 -15.55
N PHE A 145 -9.46 -6.74 -16.24
CA PHE A 145 -8.72 -6.94 -17.49
C PHE A 145 -9.21 -6.00 -18.59
N ARG A 146 -8.33 -5.64 -19.52
CA ARG A 146 -8.67 -4.75 -20.65
C ARG A 146 -9.81 -5.30 -21.52
N PHE A 147 -9.91 -6.63 -21.69
CA PHE A 147 -10.97 -7.26 -22.47
C PHE A 147 -12.36 -7.16 -21.82
N GLU A 148 -12.46 -6.77 -20.56
CA GLU A 148 -13.75 -6.57 -19.88
C GLU A 148 -14.44 -5.26 -20.29
N GLY A 149 -13.76 -4.37 -21.02
CA GLY A 149 -14.29 -3.19 -21.66
C GLY A 149 -14.06 -1.88 -20.90
N ASN A 150 -13.95 -0.79 -21.66
CA ASN A 150 -13.56 0.53 -21.13
C ASN A 150 -14.51 1.05 -20.05
N VAL A 151 -15.82 0.90 -20.23
CA VAL A 151 -16.83 1.35 -19.24
C VAL A 151 -16.58 0.72 -17.86
N LYS A 152 -16.20 -0.57 -17.86
CA LYS A 152 -15.91 -1.28 -16.62
C LYS A 152 -14.59 -0.83 -15.99
N ILE A 153 -13.61 -0.48 -16.83
CA ILE A 153 -12.32 0.06 -16.39
C ILE A 153 -12.51 1.46 -15.80
N ASP A 154 -13.21 2.35 -16.47
CA ASP A 154 -13.48 3.72 -15.98
C ASP A 154 -14.23 3.66 -14.64
N GLN A 155 -15.24 2.80 -14.53
CA GLN A 155 -15.98 2.55 -13.31
C GLN A 155 -15.10 1.98 -12.19
N ALA A 156 -14.09 1.17 -12.54
CA ALA A 156 -13.14 0.64 -11.58
C ALA A 156 -12.19 1.73 -11.05
N LEU A 157 -11.71 2.60 -11.93
CA LEU A 157 -10.82 3.70 -11.55
C LEU A 157 -11.53 4.70 -10.63
N ASP A 158 -12.78 5.06 -10.95
CA ASP A 158 -13.61 5.91 -10.06
C ASP A 158 -13.82 5.24 -8.68
N GLY A 159 -14.07 3.92 -8.66
CA GLY A 159 -14.21 3.16 -7.42
C GLY A 159 -12.93 3.08 -6.59
N VAL A 160 -11.77 3.00 -7.23
CA VAL A 160 -10.45 3.05 -6.58
C VAL A 160 -10.22 4.41 -5.92
N GLU A 161 -10.53 5.51 -6.60
CA GLU A 161 -10.46 6.85 -6.01
C GLU A 161 -11.38 7.00 -4.78
N GLU A 162 -12.56 6.41 -4.85
CA GLU A 162 -13.54 6.49 -3.77
C GLU A 162 -13.10 5.69 -2.54
N ILE A 163 -12.72 4.41 -2.72
CA ILE A 163 -12.28 3.59 -1.60
C ILE A 163 -10.97 4.12 -0.99
N ALA A 164 -10.07 4.74 -1.79
CA ALA A 164 -8.82 5.31 -1.30
C ALA A 164 -9.02 6.39 -0.22
N ARG A 165 -10.14 7.10 -0.25
CA ARG A 165 -10.50 8.12 0.75
C ARG A 165 -10.99 7.50 2.06
N GLU A 166 -11.53 6.28 1.98
CA GLU A 166 -12.22 5.61 3.08
C GLU A 166 -11.37 4.54 3.79
N VAL A 167 -10.15 4.26 3.31
CA VAL A 167 -9.21 3.32 3.93
C VAL A 167 -7.99 4.02 4.51
N ASP A 168 -7.24 3.33 5.37
CA ASP A 168 -5.93 3.79 5.86
C ASP A 168 -4.83 3.48 4.83
N ALA A 169 -4.91 2.33 4.18
CA ALA A 169 -4.02 1.93 3.11
C ALA A 169 -4.79 1.19 2.01
N LEU A 170 -4.37 1.36 0.77
CA LEU A 170 -4.99 0.74 -0.39
C LEU A 170 -3.96 -0.02 -1.23
N LEU A 171 -4.17 -1.32 -1.37
CA LEU A 171 -3.44 -2.15 -2.32
C LEU A 171 -4.29 -2.31 -3.60
N VAL A 172 -3.73 -1.93 -4.74
CA VAL A 172 -4.41 -2.03 -6.03
C VAL A 172 -3.69 -3.03 -6.91
N ILE A 173 -4.40 -4.06 -7.33
CA ILE A 173 -3.89 -5.13 -8.19
C ILE A 173 -4.45 -4.94 -9.59
N ASN A 174 -3.56 -4.73 -10.56
CA ASN A 174 -3.97 -4.62 -11.95
C ASN A 174 -3.98 -6.01 -12.61
N ASN A 175 -5.17 -6.53 -12.92
CA ASN A 175 -5.32 -7.85 -13.55
C ASN A 175 -4.63 -7.92 -14.92
N GLU A 176 -4.52 -6.82 -15.66
CA GLU A 176 -3.83 -6.81 -16.95
C GLU A 176 -2.35 -7.15 -16.81
N ARG A 177 -1.71 -6.77 -15.69
CA ARG A 177 -0.32 -7.18 -15.39
C ARG A 177 -0.17 -8.69 -15.23
N LEU A 178 -1.17 -9.33 -14.63
CA LEU A 178 -1.16 -10.80 -14.52
C LEU A 178 -1.19 -11.45 -15.91
N ARG A 179 -1.93 -10.89 -16.86
CA ARG A 179 -1.96 -11.36 -18.25
C ARG A 179 -0.61 -11.18 -18.95
N GLU A 180 0.09 -10.09 -18.69
CA GLU A 180 1.42 -9.83 -19.25
C GLU A 180 2.47 -10.80 -18.72
N ILE A 181 2.42 -11.14 -17.43
CA ILE A 181 3.37 -12.05 -16.77
C ILE A 181 3.05 -13.51 -17.08
N TYR A 182 1.78 -13.85 -17.19
CA TYR A 182 1.28 -15.20 -17.40
C TYR A 182 0.43 -15.32 -18.69
N PRO A 183 1.02 -15.14 -19.87
CA PRO A 183 0.28 -15.09 -21.14
C PRO A 183 -0.40 -16.43 -21.52
N ASP A 184 0.09 -17.55 -20.97
CA ASP A 184 -0.40 -18.90 -21.30
C ASP A 184 -1.59 -19.35 -20.43
N LEU A 185 -2.07 -18.52 -19.50
CA LEU A 185 -3.21 -18.86 -18.66
C LEU A 185 -4.51 -18.90 -19.48
N THR A 186 -5.36 -19.88 -19.18
CA THR A 186 -6.77 -19.84 -19.62
C THR A 186 -7.50 -18.66 -18.94
N ILE A 187 -8.62 -18.21 -19.50
CA ILE A 187 -9.42 -17.13 -18.90
C ILE A 187 -9.83 -17.48 -17.47
N LEU A 188 -10.29 -18.70 -17.21
CA LEU A 188 -10.66 -19.14 -15.86
C LEU A 188 -9.47 -19.13 -14.90
N SER A 189 -8.31 -19.60 -15.38
CA SER A 189 -7.08 -19.58 -14.57
C SER A 189 -6.56 -18.16 -14.32
N ALA A 190 -6.79 -17.22 -15.25
CA ALA A 190 -6.41 -15.82 -15.07
C ALA A 190 -7.23 -15.14 -13.96
N PHE A 191 -8.54 -15.38 -13.90
CA PHE A 191 -9.37 -14.90 -12.78
C PHE A 191 -8.98 -15.60 -11.45
N GLY A 192 -8.74 -16.91 -11.48
CA GLY A 192 -8.22 -17.61 -10.30
C GLY A 192 -6.89 -17.02 -9.81
N LYS A 193 -5.99 -16.64 -10.74
CA LYS A 193 -4.72 -16.00 -10.39
C LYS A 193 -4.89 -14.62 -9.79
N ALA A 194 -5.92 -13.85 -10.21
CA ALA A 194 -6.27 -12.58 -9.57
C ALA A 194 -6.77 -12.80 -8.13
N ASP A 195 -7.62 -13.80 -7.90
CA ASP A 195 -8.08 -14.18 -6.57
C ASP A 195 -6.93 -14.66 -5.68
N ASP A 196 -6.00 -15.48 -6.22
CA ASP A 196 -4.78 -15.90 -5.52
C ASP A 196 -3.91 -14.70 -5.11
N THR A 197 -3.79 -13.72 -5.99
CA THR A 197 -2.97 -12.53 -5.72
C THR A 197 -3.54 -11.70 -4.57
N LEU A 198 -4.87 -11.53 -4.51
CA LEU A 198 -5.57 -10.94 -3.37
C LEU A 198 -5.32 -11.74 -2.08
N SER A 199 -5.39 -13.08 -2.18
CA SER A 199 -5.12 -13.98 -1.06
C SER A 199 -3.70 -13.84 -0.53
N ILE A 200 -2.72 -13.82 -1.42
CA ILE A 200 -1.30 -13.68 -1.07
C ILE A 200 -1.07 -12.34 -0.36
N ALA A 201 -1.65 -11.25 -0.84
CA ALA A 201 -1.49 -9.94 -0.22
C ALA A 201 -2.04 -9.92 1.22
N ALA A 202 -3.28 -10.38 1.42
CA ALA A 202 -3.90 -10.43 2.74
C ALA A 202 -3.16 -11.38 3.68
N ARG A 203 -2.77 -12.57 3.19
CA ARG A 203 -2.00 -13.57 3.94
C ARG A 203 -0.65 -13.03 4.36
N SER A 204 0.10 -12.38 3.47
CA SER A 204 1.44 -11.88 3.77
C SER A 204 1.42 -10.85 4.90
N ILE A 205 0.40 -9.97 4.93
CA ILE A 205 0.24 -9.01 6.03
C ILE A 205 -0.18 -9.73 7.32
N ALA A 206 -1.11 -10.68 7.24
CA ALA A 206 -1.55 -11.46 8.40
C ALA A 206 -0.39 -12.26 9.01
N GLU A 207 0.41 -12.92 8.20
CA GLU A 207 1.59 -13.69 8.64
C GLU A 207 2.63 -12.82 9.34
N ILE A 208 2.86 -11.59 8.88
CA ILE A 208 3.77 -10.63 9.55
C ILE A 208 3.31 -10.38 10.99
N ILE A 209 2.01 -10.31 11.24
CA ILE A 209 1.43 -10.01 12.56
C ILE A 209 1.36 -11.25 13.44
N THR A 210 1.02 -12.41 12.87
CA THR A 210 0.69 -13.63 13.62
C THR A 210 1.89 -14.54 13.84
N THR A 211 2.93 -14.44 12.98
CA THR A 211 4.13 -15.28 13.11
C THR A 211 5.06 -14.72 14.19
N ARG A 212 5.35 -15.54 15.19
CA ARG A 212 6.33 -15.17 16.23
C ARG A 212 7.74 -15.25 15.66
N GLY A 213 8.49 -14.16 15.79
CA GLY A 213 9.86 -14.05 15.31
C GLY A 213 10.88 -13.87 16.46
N THR A 214 12.17 -14.03 16.15
CA THR A 214 13.28 -13.66 17.02
C THR A 214 13.36 -12.13 17.16
N ILE A 215 13.10 -11.41 16.09
CA ILE A 215 12.86 -9.96 16.07
C ILE A 215 11.42 -9.78 15.62
N ASN A 216 10.53 -9.56 16.57
CA ASN A 216 9.10 -9.46 16.29
C ASN A 216 8.75 -8.15 15.59
N ILE A 217 7.85 -8.28 14.61
CA ILE A 217 7.04 -7.19 14.12
C ILE A 217 5.67 -7.37 14.77
N ASP A 218 5.26 -6.41 15.55
CA ASP A 218 3.97 -6.46 16.23
C ASP A 218 2.87 -5.76 15.42
N PHE A 219 1.62 -5.86 15.89
CA PHE A 219 0.48 -5.23 15.27
C PHE A 219 0.64 -3.69 15.16
N ASN A 220 1.27 -3.04 16.13
CA ASN A 220 1.48 -1.59 16.10
C ASN A 220 2.53 -1.18 15.06
N ASP A 221 3.51 -2.03 14.77
CA ASP A 221 4.48 -1.80 13.68
C ASP A 221 3.76 -1.83 12.32
N VAL A 222 2.82 -2.76 12.13
CA VAL A 222 1.99 -2.81 10.92
C VAL A 222 1.03 -1.62 10.86
N CYS A 223 0.44 -1.22 12.00
CA CYS A 223 -0.35 0.01 12.08
C CYS A 223 0.49 1.23 11.71
N MET A 224 1.72 1.34 12.19
CA MET A 224 2.63 2.44 11.83
C MET A 224 2.88 2.47 10.32
N ALA A 225 3.08 1.31 9.69
CA ALA A 225 3.32 1.23 8.26
C ALA A 225 2.07 1.58 7.42
N LEU A 226 0.88 1.12 7.82
CA LEU A 226 -0.32 1.20 6.99
C LEU A 226 -1.25 2.38 7.33
N LYS A 227 -1.29 2.85 8.60
CA LYS A 227 -2.19 3.93 8.99
C LYS A 227 -1.84 5.22 8.25
N ASP A 228 -2.84 5.84 7.62
CA ASP A 228 -2.68 7.01 6.74
C ASP A 228 -1.58 6.77 5.67
N GLY A 229 -1.48 5.53 5.19
CA GLY A 229 -0.44 5.07 4.28
C GLY A 229 -0.72 5.38 2.80
N GLY A 230 -1.93 5.82 2.45
CA GLY A 230 -2.32 6.03 1.05
C GLY A 230 -2.25 4.74 0.24
N VAL A 231 -1.62 4.76 -0.94
CA VAL A 231 -1.35 3.53 -1.68
C VAL A 231 -0.22 2.77 -1.00
N ALA A 232 -0.43 1.48 -0.81
CA ALA A 232 0.54 0.56 -0.25
C ALA A 232 0.83 -0.58 -1.25
N ILE A 233 1.99 -1.16 -1.11
CA ILE A 233 2.46 -2.27 -1.92
C ILE A 233 2.97 -3.34 -0.97
N ILE A 234 2.60 -4.58 -1.23
CA ILE A 234 3.20 -5.74 -0.56
C ILE A 234 3.79 -6.67 -1.60
N SER A 235 4.96 -7.19 -1.30
CA SER A 235 5.59 -8.16 -2.18
C SER A 235 6.34 -9.19 -1.35
N THR A 236 6.36 -10.42 -1.84
CA THR A 236 7.05 -11.54 -1.21
C THR A 236 7.89 -12.24 -2.27
N GLY A 237 9.15 -12.49 -1.92
CA GLY A 237 10.09 -13.23 -2.76
C GLY A 237 10.78 -14.34 -2.00
N TYR A 238 11.26 -15.33 -2.74
CA TYR A 238 11.94 -16.51 -2.22
C TYR A 238 13.33 -16.65 -2.84
N GLY A 239 14.30 -17.06 -2.04
CA GLY A 239 15.65 -17.36 -2.52
C GLY A 239 16.20 -18.65 -1.92
N GLU A 240 17.01 -19.36 -2.69
CA GLU A 240 17.66 -20.62 -2.29
C GLU A 240 19.10 -20.65 -2.80
N GLY A 241 19.99 -21.35 -2.11
CA GLY A 241 21.40 -21.52 -2.50
C GLY A 241 22.31 -20.40 -2.01
N GLU A 242 23.42 -20.18 -2.73
CA GLU A 242 24.32 -19.05 -2.47
C GLU A 242 23.62 -17.74 -2.81
N ASN A 243 23.80 -16.72 -1.98
CA ASN A 243 23.12 -15.40 -2.12
C ASN A 243 21.58 -15.48 -2.04
N ARG A 244 21.03 -16.42 -1.27
CA ARG A 244 19.58 -16.65 -1.17
C ARG A 244 18.81 -15.40 -0.70
N VAL A 245 19.40 -14.56 0.15
CA VAL A 245 18.77 -13.30 0.61
C VAL A 245 18.68 -12.30 -0.54
N HIS A 246 19.76 -12.11 -1.30
CA HIS A 246 19.77 -11.29 -2.51
C HIS A 246 18.71 -11.76 -3.51
N THR A 247 18.70 -13.06 -3.79
CA THR A 247 17.72 -13.67 -4.71
C THR A 247 16.28 -13.43 -4.23
N ALA A 248 16.02 -13.59 -2.92
CA ALA A 248 14.69 -13.35 -2.35
C ALA A 248 14.27 -11.88 -2.47
N ILE A 249 15.17 -10.94 -2.23
CA ILE A 249 14.92 -9.49 -2.41
C ILE A 249 14.61 -9.21 -3.89
N GLN A 250 15.42 -9.72 -4.81
CA GLN A 250 15.19 -9.53 -6.25
C GLN A 250 13.86 -10.14 -6.71
N ASP A 251 13.52 -11.33 -6.24
CA ASP A 251 12.24 -11.98 -6.53
C ASP A 251 11.07 -11.14 -6.00
N ALA A 252 11.19 -10.60 -4.78
CA ALA A 252 10.21 -9.67 -4.23
C ALA A 252 10.06 -8.41 -5.09
N LEU A 253 11.15 -7.82 -5.58
CA LEU A 253 11.13 -6.63 -6.42
C LEU A 253 10.55 -6.87 -7.83
N HIS A 254 10.51 -8.12 -8.30
CA HIS A 254 9.92 -8.50 -9.59
C HIS A 254 8.47 -8.99 -9.48
N SER A 255 7.86 -8.88 -8.32
CA SER A 255 6.49 -9.32 -8.08
C SER A 255 5.46 -8.53 -8.92
N PRO A 256 4.43 -9.21 -9.46
CA PRO A 256 3.33 -8.56 -10.18
C PRO A 256 2.53 -7.56 -9.33
N LEU A 257 2.68 -7.62 -8.00
CA LEU A 257 2.02 -6.70 -7.06
C LEU A 257 2.64 -5.30 -7.04
N LEU A 258 3.84 -5.12 -7.59
CA LEU A 258 4.57 -3.85 -7.56
C LEU A 258 4.13 -2.80 -8.58
N ASN A 259 3.18 -3.09 -9.47
CA ASN A 259 2.55 -2.13 -10.41
C ASN A 259 3.50 -1.04 -11.00
N ASN A 260 4.76 -1.36 -11.32
CA ASN A 260 5.79 -0.40 -11.74
C ASN A 260 6.12 0.72 -10.76
N ASN A 261 5.61 0.70 -9.54
CA ASN A 261 5.95 1.69 -8.54
C ASN A 261 7.38 1.44 -8.04
N ASP A 262 8.17 2.50 -8.06
CA ASP A 262 9.49 2.47 -7.45
C ASP A 262 9.34 2.44 -5.91
N ILE A 263 9.57 1.27 -5.32
CA ILE A 263 9.45 1.04 -3.89
C ILE A 263 10.33 2.00 -3.07
N PHE A 264 11.42 2.49 -3.66
CA PHE A 264 12.35 3.40 -2.99
C PHE A 264 11.79 4.81 -2.78
N ASN A 265 10.68 5.15 -3.45
CA ASN A 265 9.93 6.40 -3.24
C ASN A 265 8.89 6.31 -2.11
N SER A 266 8.83 5.20 -1.39
CA SER A 266 7.93 5.03 -0.25
C SER A 266 8.30 5.92 0.93
N LYS A 267 7.31 6.21 1.79
CA LYS A 267 7.52 6.95 3.05
C LYS A 267 7.73 6.03 4.25
N LYS A 268 7.20 4.83 4.19
CA LYS A 268 7.27 3.84 5.26
C LYS A 268 7.53 2.46 4.66
N VAL A 269 8.45 1.71 5.23
CA VAL A 269 8.82 0.36 4.80
C VAL A 269 8.90 -0.58 5.98
N LEU A 270 8.32 -1.75 5.80
CA LEU A 270 8.41 -2.85 6.74
C LEU A 270 8.96 -4.06 5.98
N LEU A 271 10.05 -4.63 6.49
CA LEU A 271 10.74 -5.78 5.92
C LEU A 271 10.64 -6.96 6.87
N SER A 272 10.07 -8.07 6.42
CA SER A 272 10.01 -9.32 7.16
C SER A 272 10.87 -10.38 6.45
N ILE A 273 11.77 -11.01 7.20
CA ILE A 273 12.64 -12.06 6.70
C ILE A 273 12.33 -13.33 7.48
N SER A 274 11.98 -14.40 6.76
CA SER A 274 11.66 -15.70 7.35
C SER A 274 12.63 -16.76 6.80
N PHE A 275 13.09 -17.64 7.68
CA PHE A 275 14.02 -18.72 7.35
C PHE A 275 13.79 -19.92 8.27
N SER A 276 14.28 -21.09 7.90
CA SER A 276 14.28 -22.27 8.78
C SER A 276 15.51 -22.27 9.70
N ALA A 277 15.31 -22.71 10.94
CA ALA A 277 16.38 -22.88 11.91
C ALA A 277 16.49 -24.33 12.41
N GLU A 278 15.88 -25.31 11.72
CA GLU A 278 15.81 -26.70 12.16
C GLU A 278 17.12 -27.47 11.91
N LYS A 279 17.84 -27.16 10.84
CA LYS A 279 19.05 -27.87 10.43
C LYS A 279 20.22 -26.92 10.19
N GLU A 280 21.41 -27.50 10.32
CA GLU A 280 22.65 -26.81 9.94
C GLU A 280 22.62 -26.42 8.46
N GLY A 281 22.92 -25.16 8.15
CA GLY A 281 22.84 -24.58 6.80
C GLY A 281 21.48 -24.05 6.38
N GLU A 282 20.43 -24.15 7.21
CA GLU A 282 19.13 -23.51 7.00
C GLU A 282 19.07 -22.14 7.69
N THR A 283 19.81 -21.97 8.79
CA THR A 283 19.85 -20.73 9.60
C THR A 283 20.47 -19.58 8.81
N LEU A 284 19.92 -18.38 8.99
CA LEU A 284 20.45 -17.14 8.39
C LEU A 284 21.79 -16.77 9.05
N MET A 285 22.79 -16.47 8.22
CA MET A 285 24.13 -16.10 8.66
C MET A 285 24.29 -14.56 8.72
N MET A 286 25.22 -14.08 9.56
CA MET A 286 25.43 -12.63 9.71
C MET A 286 25.97 -11.95 8.46
N ASP A 287 26.74 -12.65 7.62
CA ASP A 287 27.21 -12.14 6.34
C ASP A 287 26.08 -11.96 5.30
N GLU A 288 25.03 -12.80 5.36
CA GLU A 288 23.84 -12.64 4.53
C GLU A 288 23.05 -11.35 4.86
N MET A 289 23.21 -10.79 6.07
CA MET A 289 22.59 -9.51 6.45
C MET A 289 23.20 -8.30 5.74
N ASN A 290 24.37 -8.44 5.10
CA ASN A 290 24.93 -7.38 4.29
C ASN A 290 24.02 -7.05 3.09
N GLU A 291 23.39 -8.06 2.48
CA GLU A 291 22.44 -7.88 1.39
C GLU A 291 21.20 -7.09 1.83
N VAL A 292 20.73 -7.33 3.07
CA VAL A 292 19.62 -6.57 3.65
C VAL A 292 20.03 -5.12 3.88
N ASN A 293 21.24 -4.90 4.41
CA ASN A 293 21.75 -3.55 4.64
C ASN A 293 21.95 -2.79 3.33
N ASP A 294 22.45 -3.46 2.29
CA ASP A 294 22.60 -2.87 0.97
C ASP A 294 21.24 -2.47 0.38
N PHE A 295 20.25 -3.37 0.43
CA PHE A 295 18.88 -3.06 0.02
C PHE A 295 18.30 -1.87 0.77
N MET A 296 18.43 -1.83 2.10
CA MET A 296 17.92 -0.74 2.92
C MET A 296 18.63 0.59 2.67
N SER A 297 19.88 0.57 2.21
CA SER A 297 20.64 1.77 1.89
C SER A 297 20.11 2.55 0.68
N HIS A 298 19.34 1.90 -0.19
CA HIS A 298 18.70 2.54 -1.35
C HIS A 298 17.52 3.44 -0.97
N PHE A 299 16.96 3.27 0.24
CA PHE A 299 15.89 4.13 0.70
C PHE A 299 16.40 5.48 1.21
N SER A 300 15.59 6.53 1.05
CA SER A 300 15.93 7.84 1.61
C SER A 300 16.06 7.76 3.15
N PRO A 301 17.00 8.48 3.76
CA PRO A 301 17.14 8.54 5.23
C PRO A 301 15.90 9.06 5.98
N SER A 302 14.95 9.65 5.27
CA SER A 302 13.68 10.12 5.84
C SER A 302 12.60 9.03 5.91
N VAL A 303 12.82 7.89 5.26
CA VAL A 303 11.87 6.76 5.26
C VAL A 303 11.83 6.11 6.65
N VAL A 304 10.63 5.90 7.14
CA VAL A 304 10.43 5.17 8.41
C VAL A 304 10.54 3.67 8.10
N THR A 305 11.58 3.04 8.61
CA THR A 305 11.86 1.63 8.36
C THR A 305 11.69 0.79 9.61
N LYS A 306 11.10 -0.38 9.45
CA LYS A 306 11.00 -1.44 10.46
C LYS A 306 11.35 -2.77 9.82
N TRP A 307 12.06 -3.64 10.54
CA TRP A 307 12.36 -4.96 10.06
C TRP A 307 12.22 -6.02 11.15
N GLY A 308 12.00 -7.26 10.75
CA GLY A 308 11.88 -8.38 11.66
C GLY A 308 12.40 -9.68 11.08
N LEU A 309 12.69 -10.62 11.99
CA LEU A 309 13.18 -11.96 11.69
C LEU A 309 12.23 -12.99 12.30
N SER A 310 11.76 -13.92 11.50
CA SER A 310 10.94 -15.03 11.95
C SER A 310 11.48 -16.38 11.48
N THR A 311 11.10 -17.45 12.18
CA THR A 311 11.46 -18.80 11.80
C THR A 311 10.24 -19.53 11.25
N ASP A 312 10.43 -20.20 10.09
CA ASP A 312 9.42 -21.03 9.44
C ASP A 312 10.09 -22.31 8.95
N SER A 313 9.79 -23.41 9.63
CA SER A 313 10.38 -24.74 9.32
C SER A 313 10.02 -25.26 7.94
N SER A 314 8.92 -24.78 7.34
CA SER A 314 8.49 -25.19 6.02
C SER A 314 9.41 -24.71 4.89
N LEU A 315 10.22 -23.67 5.16
CA LEU A 315 11.12 -23.07 4.18
C LEU A 315 12.36 -23.93 3.89
N GLY A 316 12.81 -24.78 4.82
CA GLY A 316 14.04 -25.53 4.68
C GLY A 316 15.24 -24.63 4.37
N LYS A 317 15.89 -24.82 3.23
CA LYS A 317 17.05 -23.99 2.82
C LYS A 317 16.67 -22.63 2.22
N LYS A 318 15.38 -22.40 1.98
CA LYS A 318 14.91 -21.13 1.39
C LYS A 318 14.85 -20.02 2.42
N VAL A 319 15.03 -18.81 1.93
CA VAL A 319 14.71 -17.56 2.65
C VAL A 319 13.51 -16.93 1.97
N LYS A 320 12.56 -16.46 2.76
CA LYS A 320 11.40 -15.68 2.33
C LYS A 320 11.59 -14.25 2.78
N VAL A 321 11.51 -13.30 1.87
CA VAL A 321 11.55 -11.87 2.15
C VAL A 321 10.21 -11.25 1.76
N THR A 322 9.55 -10.60 2.72
CA THR A 322 8.32 -9.86 2.48
C THR A 322 8.56 -8.37 2.73
N VAL A 323 8.26 -7.55 1.74
CA VAL A 323 8.40 -6.10 1.80
C VAL A 323 7.01 -5.47 1.74
N LEU A 324 6.67 -4.67 2.74
CA LEU A 324 5.47 -3.84 2.78
C LEU A 324 5.92 -2.39 2.73
N ALA A 325 5.53 -1.67 1.69
CA ALA A 325 5.86 -0.26 1.49
C ALA A 325 4.59 0.56 1.35
N SER A 326 4.57 1.77 1.90
CA SER A 326 3.41 2.65 1.84
C SER A 326 3.82 4.12 1.78
N GLY A 327 2.85 4.99 1.59
CA GLY A 327 3.07 6.43 1.49
C GLY A 327 3.09 6.92 0.05
N PHE A 328 2.65 6.10 -0.89
CA PHE A 328 2.46 6.51 -2.28
C PHE A 328 1.13 7.26 -2.43
N GLY A 329 1.10 8.24 -3.33
CA GLY A 329 -0.14 8.91 -3.71
C GLY A 329 -0.99 8.03 -4.64
N VAL A 330 -2.29 8.31 -4.72
CA VAL A 330 -3.20 7.64 -5.69
C VAL A 330 -2.80 7.98 -7.13
N ASP A 331 -2.17 9.13 -7.34
CA ASP A 331 -1.57 9.59 -8.59
C ASP A 331 -0.44 8.70 -9.11
N THR A 332 0.18 7.88 -8.26
CA THR A 332 1.19 6.89 -8.69
C THR A 332 0.57 5.68 -9.37
N LEU A 333 -0.74 5.55 -9.33
CA LEU A 333 -1.45 4.46 -10.01
C LEU A 333 -1.62 4.81 -11.49
N PRO A 334 -1.33 3.88 -12.42
CA PRO A 334 -1.49 4.11 -13.86
C PRO A 334 -2.91 4.57 -14.20
N GLY A 335 -3.02 5.71 -14.90
CA GLY A 335 -4.30 6.31 -15.33
C GLY A 335 -4.93 7.29 -14.35
N MET A 336 -4.27 7.60 -13.20
CA MET A 336 -4.75 8.57 -12.20
C MET A 336 -3.88 9.83 -12.09
N GLU A 337 -2.91 10.00 -12.98
CA GLU A 337 -1.83 11.00 -12.90
C GLU A 337 -2.30 12.46 -13.07
N GLU A 338 -3.41 12.71 -13.77
CA GLU A 338 -3.78 14.07 -14.19
C GLU A 338 -4.59 14.89 -13.17
N LYS A 339 -5.32 14.26 -12.26
CA LYS A 339 -6.26 14.98 -11.37
C LYS A 339 -5.60 15.62 -10.13
N HIS A 340 -4.42 15.18 -9.72
CA HIS A 340 -3.84 15.54 -8.41
C HIS A 340 -2.69 16.56 -8.45
N LEU A 341 -2.19 16.97 -9.61
CA LEU A 341 -1.07 17.92 -9.72
C LEU A 341 -1.34 19.28 -9.03
N ALA A 342 -2.57 19.73 -9.01
CA ALA A 342 -2.93 21.01 -8.38
C ALA A 342 -3.04 20.91 -6.84
N GLU A 343 -3.48 19.79 -6.29
CA GLU A 343 -3.58 19.58 -4.84
C GLU A 343 -2.23 19.27 -4.18
N GLN A 344 -1.32 18.60 -4.90
CA GLN A 344 0.02 18.30 -4.41
C GLN A 344 0.90 19.53 -4.27
N ALA A 345 0.78 20.51 -5.18
CA ALA A 345 1.57 21.75 -5.10
C ALA A 345 1.28 22.53 -3.79
N ALA A 346 0.04 22.55 -3.34
CA ALA A 346 -0.33 23.24 -2.11
C ALA A 346 0.11 22.51 -0.83
N ARG A 347 0.14 21.15 -0.83
CA ARG A 347 0.58 20.35 0.33
C ARG A 347 2.10 20.30 0.48
N SER A 348 2.85 20.30 -0.64
CA SER A 348 4.31 20.22 -0.60
C SER A 348 4.97 21.45 0.06
N GLU A 349 4.38 22.64 -0.07
CA GLU A 349 4.90 23.85 0.56
C GLU A 349 4.76 23.85 2.10
N GLU A 350 3.70 23.24 2.60
CA GLU A 350 3.44 23.16 4.05
C GLU A 350 4.34 22.13 4.75
N ASP A 351 4.59 20.99 4.10
CA ASP A 351 5.47 19.94 4.60
C ASP A 351 6.96 20.34 4.53
N ASP A 352 7.37 21.05 3.47
CA ASP A 352 8.70 21.62 3.34
C ASP A 352 9.00 22.64 4.46
N MET A 353 8.02 23.49 4.81
CA MET A 353 8.17 24.44 5.93
C MET A 353 8.25 23.74 7.29
N LYS A 354 7.54 22.61 7.48
CA LYS A 354 7.61 21.83 8.71
C LYS A 354 8.97 21.12 8.85
N GLU A 355 9.50 20.62 7.74
CA GLU A 355 10.81 19.96 7.72
C GLU A 355 11.96 20.95 7.94
N GLU A 356 11.90 22.13 7.36
CA GLU A 356 12.87 23.19 7.57
C GLU A 356 12.89 23.68 9.03
N LYS A 357 11.73 23.83 9.68
CA LYS A 357 11.61 24.11 11.12
C LYS A 357 12.19 22.98 11.99
N ARG A 358 11.99 21.71 11.62
CA ARG A 358 12.59 20.55 12.32
C ARG A 358 14.11 20.55 12.17
N ASN A 359 14.63 20.80 10.99
CA ASN A 359 16.06 20.86 10.71
C ASN A 359 16.75 22.03 11.43
N GLN A 360 16.11 23.20 11.49
CA GLN A 360 16.59 24.32 12.30
C GLN A 360 16.63 23.99 13.81
N ARG A 361 15.62 23.27 14.30
CA ARG A 361 15.55 22.84 15.72
C ARG A 361 16.64 21.81 16.06
N ARG A 362 16.93 20.85 15.14
CA ARG A 362 18.01 19.89 15.29
C ARG A 362 19.39 20.57 15.28
N ARG A 363 19.60 21.53 14.38
CA ARG A 363 20.86 22.31 14.31
C ARG A 363 21.11 23.12 15.58
N LYS A 364 20.13 23.82 16.11
CA LYS A 364 20.24 24.55 17.39
C LYS A 364 20.63 23.66 18.58
N PHE A 365 20.22 22.40 18.55
CA PHE A 365 20.48 21.46 19.67
C PHE A 365 21.85 20.77 19.60
N TYR A 366 22.37 20.54 18.38
CA TYR A 366 23.59 19.72 18.19
C TYR A 366 24.82 20.50 17.74
N THR A 367 24.69 21.66 17.14
CA THR A 367 25.86 22.35 16.52
C THR A 367 26.22 23.71 17.09
N GLY A 368 25.53 24.27 18.06
CA GLY A 368 25.90 25.61 18.54
C GLY A 368 26.02 26.67 17.42
N ASP A 369 25.91 27.95 17.72
CA ASP A 369 25.71 29.06 16.79
C ASP A 369 26.83 29.38 15.75
N ASN A 370 27.80 28.49 15.47
CA ASN A 370 29.05 28.86 14.77
C ASN A 370 29.42 28.08 13.49
N GLU A 371 28.51 27.37 12.80
CA GLU A 371 28.85 26.81 11.48
C GLU A 371 28.02 27.43 10.34
N PRO A 372 28.69 27.77 9.20
CA PRO A 372 28.02 28.35 8.04
C PRO A 372 27.05 27.32 7.43
N THR A 373 25.84 27.73 7.21
CA THR A 373 24.74 26.95 6.64
C THR A 373 25.10 26.45 5.23
N PRO A 374 25.17 25.15 4.95
CA PRO A 374 25.20 24.71 3.57
C PRO A 374 23.84 25.00 2.94
N THR A 375 23.81 25.98 2.06
CA THR A 375 22.65 26.25 1.21
C THR A 375 22.41 25.03 0.31
N LYS A 376 21.36 24.25 0.59
CA LYS A 376 20.88 23.26 -0.39
C LYS A 376 20.42 24.07 -1.61
N HIS A 377 21.17 23.99 -2.71
CA HIS A 377 20.71 24.49 -3.99
C HIS A 377 19.48 23.66 -4.40
N ARG A 378 18.28 24.24 -4.28
CA ARG A 378 17.07 23.69 -4.90
C ARG A 378 17.26 23.77 -6.41
N TYR A 379 17.38 22.63 -7.07
CA TYR A 379 17.33 22.58 -8.53
C TYR A 379 15.89 22.84 -8.94
N LYS A 380 15.61 23.96 -9.58
CA LYS A 380 14.33 24.19 -10.25
C LYS A 380 14.33 23.36 -11.53
N ILE A 381 13.43 22.40 -11.61
CA ILE A 381 13.18 21.63 -12.82
C ILE A 381 12.40 22.51 -13.78
N TYR A 382 12.96 22.76 -14.97
CA TYR A 382 12.26 23.44 -16.04
C TYR A 382 11.54 22.39 -16.90
N GLN A 383 10.21 22.50 -17.01
CA GLN A 383 9.42 21.68 -17.92
C GLN A 383 9.27 22.42 -19.24
N PHE A 384 9.73 21.79 -20.31
CA PHE A 384 9.61 22.31 -21.67
C PHE A 384 8.19 22.02 -22.19
N SER A 385 7.54 23.02 -22.81
CA SER A 385 6.32 22.81 -23.58
C SER A 385 6.62 22.09 -24.90
N THR A 386 5.60 21.54 -25.55
CA THR A 386 5.74 20.93 -26.88
C THR A 386 6.30 21.91 -27.90
N ASP A 387 5.94 23.19 -27.80
CA ASP A 387 6.41 24.25 -28.69
C ASP A 387 7.90 24.61 -28.45
N ASP A 388 8.39 24.41 -27.23
CA ASP A 388 9.81 24.60 -26.89
C ASP A 388 10.70 23.52 -27.52
N LEU A 389 10.17 22.30 -27.72
CA LEU A 389 10.90 21.17 -28.28
C LEU A 389 11.17 21.34 -29.79
N ASP A 390 10.38 22.16 -30.47
CA ASP A 390 10.53 22.49 -31.90
C ASP A 390 11.20 23.86 -32.13
N ASN A 391 11.66 24.55 -31.04
CA ASN A 391 12.28 25.85 -31.14
C ASN A 391 13.80 25.75 -31.13
N ASP A 392 14.43 25.92 -32.31
CA ASP A 392 15.87 25.83 -32.51
C ASP A 392 16.71 26.71 -31.55
N ASN A 393 16.19 27.89 -31.17
CA ASN A 393 16.88 28.80 -30.25
C ASN A 393 16.87 28.27 -28.81
N VAL A 394 15.77 27.61 -28.37
CA VAL A 394 15.66 26.98 -27.07
C VAL A 394 16.56 25.74 -27.02
N ILE A 395 16.53 24.93 -28.07
CA ILE A 395 17.35 23.73 -28.21
C ILE A 395 18.85 24.08 -28.15
N ALA A 396 19.29 25.05 -28.92
CA ALA A 396 20.71 25.51 -28.94
C ALA A 396 21.18 26.00 -27.56
N MET A 397 20.34 26.71 -26.79
CA MET A 397 20.68 27.15 -25.43
C MET A 397 20.74 25.99 -24.43
N VAL A 398 19.92 24.96 -24.64
CA VAL A 398 19.91 23.77 -23.78
C VAL A 398 21.11 22.87 -24.04
N GLU A 399 21.52 22.72 -25.31
CA GLU A 399 22.66 21.89 -25.71
C GLU A 399 24.04 22.51 -25.31
N THR A 400 24.12 23.82 -25.33
CA THR A 400 25.42 24.52 -25.07
C THR A 400 25.85 24.48 -23.60
N THR A 401 24.91 24.22 -22.65
CA THR A 401 25.26 24.25 -21.23
C THR A 401 24.66 23.06 -20.48
N PRO A 402 25.46 22.16 -19.87
CA PRO A 402 24.98 21.06 -19.07
C PRO A 402 24.03 21.51 -17.95
N THR A 403 22.98 20.76 -17.68
CA THR A 403 21.91 21.12 -16.75
C THR A 403 22.40 21.55 -15.37
N TYR A 404 23.42 20.87 -14.84
CA TYR A 404 24.01 21.16 -13.52
C TYR A 404 24.89 22.43 -13.47
N LYS A 405 25.22 23.02 -14.62
CA LYS A 405 26.01 24.27 -14.71
C LYS A 405 25.18 25.50 -15.06
N ARG A 406 23.84 25.34 -15.29
CA ARG A 406 22.98 26.46 -15.69
C ARG A 406 22.76 27.40 -14.52
N SER A 407 23.17 28.67 -14.67
CA SER A 407 22.81 29.72 -13.71
C SER A 407 21.33 30.13 -13.82
N LEU A 408 20.82 30.80 -12.80
CA LEU A 408 19.44 31.33 -12.80
C LEU A 408 19.19 32.28 -14.01
N GLU A 409 20.21 33.01 -14.42
CA GLU A 409 20.17 33.91 -15.58
C GLU A 409 20.00 33.14 -16.90
N VAL A 410 20.67 32.00 -17.06
CA VAL A 410 20.51 31.13 -18.23
C VAL A 410 19.14 30.52 -18.28
N LEU A 411 18.61 30.07 -17.13
CA LEU A 411 17.25 29.51 -17.05
C LEU A 411 16.19 30.57 -17.37
N ASN A 412 16.35 31.81 -16.88
CA ASN A 412 15.46 32.90 -17.21
C ASN A 412 15.56 33.33 -18.68
N ALA A 413 16.72 33.28 -19.30
CA ALA A 413 16.92 33.55 -20.71
C ALA A 413 16.27 32.48 -21.60
N ILE A 414 16.33 31.21 -21.21
CA ILE A 414 15.62 30.11 -21.88
C ILE A 414 14.09 30.38 -21.80
N LYS A 415 13.58 30.72 -20.63
CA LYS A 415 12.16 31.02 -20.41
C LYS A 415 11.64 32.20 -21.24
N ARG A 416 12.44 33.29 -21.37
CA ARG A 416 12.09 34.46 -22.19
C ARG A 416 11.98 34.13 -23.68
N LYS A 417 12.89 33.29 -24.20
CA LYS A 417 12.86 32.85 -25.59
C LYS A 417 11.72 31.89 -25.90
N SER A 418 11.37 31.04 -24.96
CA SER A 418 10.22 30.13 -25.03
C SER A 418 8.90 30.88 -25.12
N THR A 419 8.75 31.99 -24.41
CA THR A 419 7.51 32.81 -24.39
C THR A 419 7.42 33.86 -25.50
N GLY A 420 8.40 33.95 -26.43
CA GLY A 420 8.37 34.90 -27.56
C GLY A 420 8.41 36.37 -27.19
N MET A 421 8.84 36.71 -25.97
CA MET A 421 9.08 38.09 -25.56
C MET A 421 10.44 38.56 -26.10
N GLU A 422 10.43 39.32 -27.20
CA GLU A 422 11.58 40.08 -27.67
C GLU A 422 12.05 41.11 -26.62
N ASP A 423 13.36 41.29 -26.53
CA ASP A 423 14.06 42.21 -25.60
C ASP A 423 13.51 43.64 -25.69
N THR A 424 12.59 44.01 -24.81
CA THR A 424 12.44 45.42 -24.44
C THR A 424 13.50 45.72 -23.38
N VAL A 425 14.54 46.42 -23.79
CA VAL A 425 15.56 46.99 -22.92
C VAL A 425 14.86 47.94 -21.93
N VAL A 426 14.65 47.47 -20.70
CA VAL A 426 14.21 48.35 -19.63
C VAL A 426 15.44 48.98 -19.01
N GLY A 427 15.57 50.29 -19.21
CA GLY A 427 16.60 51.09 -18.58
C GLY A 427 16.51 50.98 -17.04
N THR A 428 17.68 50.89 -16.43
CA THR A 428 17.85 50.95 -14.99
C THR A 428 17.49 52.36 -14.48
N ASP A 429 16.38 52.52 -13.77
CA ASP A 429 16.16 53.63 -12.85
C ASP A 429 16.34 53.16 -11.40
N ASP A 430 17.23 53.80 -10.72
CA ASP A 430 17.52 53.71 -9.29
C ASP A 430 16.28 54.07 -8.46
N ALA A 431 15.55 53.10 -7.96
CA ALA A 431 14.75 53.26 -6.72
C ALA A 431 14.28 51.86 -6.26
N GLY A 432 14.76 51.48 -5.08
CA GLY A 432 14.43 50.18 -4.45
C GLY A 432 12.95 50.01 -4.15
N GLY A 433 12.34 49.03 -4.77
CA GLY A 433 11.00 48.57 -4.47
C GLY A 433 10.76 47.22 -5.12
N VAL A 434 10.83 46.16 -4.33
CA VAL A 434 10.53 44.80 -4.78
C VAL A 434 9.02 44.63 -4.76
N THR A 435 8.38 44.59 -5.93
CA THR A 435 6.99 44.16 -6.08
C THR A 435 6.98 42.67 -6.46
N PRO A 436 6.19 41.81 -5.77
CA PRO A 436 6.09 40.43 -6.12
C PRO A 436 5.25 40.24 -7.40
N ILE A 437 5.80 39.51 -8.36
CA ILE A 437 5.08 39.08 -9.57
C ILE A 437 4.23 37.88 -9.20
N VAL A 438 2.91 38.05 -9.23
CA VAL A 438 1.94 36.95 -9.14
C VAL A 438 1.78 36.34 -10.52
N PHE A 439 2.02 35.04 -10.62
CA PHE A 439 1.76 34.27 -11.84
C PHE A 439 0.35 33.66 -11.73
N SER A 440 -0.47 33.90 -12.73
CA SER A 440 -1.76 33.22 -12.94
C SER A 440 -1.55 31.85 -13.58
#